data_39c926d17cfdf1ac796a0733f46bca69
#
_entry.id   39c926d17cfdf1ac796a0733f46bca69
#
_cell.length_a   1.000
_cell.length_b   1.000
_cell.length_c   1.000
_cell.angle_alpha   90.00
_cell.angle_beta   90.00
_cell.angle_gamma   90.00
#
_symmetry.space_group_name_H-M   'P 1'
#
loop_
_entity.id
_entity.type
_entity.pdbx_description
1 polymer ?
#
loop_
_entity_poly.entity_id
_entity_poly.type
_entity_poly.pdbx_seq_one_letter_code
_entity_poly.pdbx_strand_id
1 'polypeptide(L)'
;AEWATDLICKKLNVNVPCTTASEKLPGSREDREEVEKKIISVPLAQRNSSIYRHGDLAERFSGNDVLENSLVCECEEVSVGEVKYALNELEVHNLVDLRRRTRVGMGTCQGELCACRAAGLMSSMHKYCTKRAKEDLASFLNERWKGMAPIAWGDTLRESEYTAWIYESVCGLKMSQKQEE
;
A
#
# COMPACT_ATOMS: atom_id res chain seq x y z
N ALA A 1 7.73 -26.22 -1.44
CA ALA A 1 8.50 -25.42 -0.45
C ALA A 1 9.10 -26.33 0.61
N GLU A 2 8.35 -27.18 1.34
CA GLU A 2 8.79 -28.00 2.46
C GLU A 2 10.03 -28.84 2.13
N TRP A 3 9.99 -29.67 1.07
CA TRP A 3 11.12 -30.48 0.64
C TRP A 3 12.42 -29.68 0.41
N ALA A 4 12.35 -28.49 -0.17
CA ALA A 4 13.50 -27.63 -0.41
C ALA A 4 14.06 -27.08 0.92
N THR A 5 13.18 -26.71 1.84
CA THR A 5 13.57 -26.25 3.18
C THR A 5 14.22 -27.35 3.97
N ASP A 6 13.66 -28.57 3.94
CA ASP A 6 14.23 -29.75 4.62
C ASP A 6 15.64 -30.09 4.10
N LEU A 7 15.85 -29.97 2.77
CA LEU A 7 17.16 -30.17 2.18
C LEU A 7 18.19 -29.13 2.66
N ILE A 8 17.77 -27.88 2.77
CA ILE A 8 18.61 -26.79 3.29
C ILE A 8 18.92 -27.02 4.77
N CYS A 9 17.90 -27.34 5.58
CA CYS A 9 18.07 -27.65 7.00
C CYS A 9 19.05 -28.83 7.21
N LYS A 10 18.91 -29.87 6.41
CA LYS A 10 19.86 -31.02 6.43
C LYS A 10 21.31 -30.61 6.11
N LYS A 11 21.51 -29.73 5.13
CA LYS A 11 22.83 -29.21 4.77
C LYS A 11 23.45 -28.33 5.85
N LEU A 12 22.61 -27.61 6.59
CA LEU A 12 23.00 -26.72 7.68
C LEU A 12 23.11 -27.45 9.04
N ASN A 13 22.84 -28.76 9.09
CA ASN A 13 22.72 -29.54 10.34
C ASN A 13 21.69 -28.97 11.33
N VAL A 14 20.61 -28.39 10.82
CA VAL A 14 19.49 -27.88 11.59
C VAL A 14 18.36 -28.88 11.49
N ASN A 15 17.77 -29.27 12.62
CA ASN A 15 16.62 -30.16 12.66
C ASN A 15 15.41 -29.40 13.20
N VAL A 16 14.65 -28.79 12.31
CA VAL A 16 13.40 -28.04 12.63
C VAL A 16 12.26 -28.67 11.85
N PRO A 17 11.20 -29.18 12.53
CA PRO A 17 10.03 -29.70 11.84
C PRO A 17 9.28 -28.58 11.10
N CYS A 18 8.65 -28.93 9.98
CA CYS A 18 7.77 -28.02 9.27
C CYS A 18 6.49 -27.76 10.10
N THR A 19 6.20 -26.50 10.40
CA THR A 19 5.03 -26.08 11.17
C THR A 19 3.98 -25.36 10.29
N THR A 20 4.26 -25.18 9.01
CA THR A 20 3.45 -24.37 8.07
C THR A 20 1.98 -24.80 8.03
N ALA A 21 1.69 -26.09 8.17
CA ALA A 21 0.30 -26.60 8.15
C ALA A 21 -0.47 -26.32 9.46
N SER A 22 0.23 -26.12 10.57
CA SER A 22 -0.35 -25.92 11.90
C SER A 22 -0.35 -24.48 12.39
N GLU A 23 0.46 -23.62 11.78
CA GLU A 23 0.54 -22.21 12.16
C GLU A 23 -0.51 -21.38 11.42
N LYS A 24 -1.25 -20.57 12.18
CA LYS A 24 -2.16 -19.59 11.61
C LYS A 24 -1.36 -18.45 10.97
N LEU A 25 -1.79 -18.04 9.77
CA LEU A 25 -1.19 -16.88 9.10
C LEU A 25 -1.41 -15.61 9.94
N PRO A 26 -0.49 -14.63 9.86
CA PRO A 26 -0.73 -13.31 10.43
C PRO A 26 -2.06 -12.73 9.92
N GLY A 27 -2.86 -12.17 10.82
CA GLY A 27 -4.19 -11.66 10.48
C GLY A 27 -5.33 -12.70 10.50
N SER A 28 -5.06 -13.97 10.85
CA SER A 28 -6.09 -15.02 10.90
C SER A 28 -6.20 -15.70 12.27
N ARG A 29 -5.77 -15.04 13.34
CA ARG A 29 -5.76 -15.61 14.69
C ARG A 29 -7.11 -15.51 15.37
N GLU A 30 -7.85 -14.43 15.09
CA GLU A 30 -9.18 -14.18 15.63
C GLU A 30 -10.24 -14.25 14.54
N ASP A 31 -11.48 -14.55 14.95
CA ASP A 31 -12.62 -14.55 14.06
C ASP A 31 -13.02 -13.12 13.69
N ARG A 32 -13.52 -12.95 12.48
CA ARG A 32 -13.91 -11.65 11.93
C ARG A 32 -14.87 -10.88 12.84
N GLU A 33 -15.88 -11.57 13.40
CA GLU A 33 -16.88 -10.94 14.27
C GLU A 33 -16.29 -10.35 15.56
N GLU A 34 -15.26 -10.98 16.11
CA GLU A 34 -14.57 -10.47 17.30
C GLU A 34 -13.74 -9.22 16.97
N VAL A 35 -13.06 -9.22 15.82
CA VAL A 35 -12.32 -8.05 15.34
C VAL A 35 -13.27 -6.88 15.05
N GLU A 36 -14.42 -7.13 14.41
CA GLU A 36 -15.42 -6.10 14.11
C GLU A 36 -15.94 -5.41 15.39
N LYS A 37 -16.14 -6.16 16.48
CA LYS A 37 -16.55 -5.61 17.77
C LYS A 37 -15.48 -4.67 18.35
N LYS A 38 -14.22 -5.01 18.24
CA LYS A 38 -13.10 -4.22 18.76
C LYS A 38 -12.93 -2.86 18.06
N ILE A 39 -13.21 -2.80 16.77
CA ILE A 39 -13.06 -1.58 15.95
C ILE A 39 -14.41 -1.00 15.49
N ILE A 40 -15.45 -1.17 16.30
CA ILE A 40 -16.82 -0.76 15.96
C ILE A 40 -16.97 0.74 15.72
N SER A 41 -16.11 1.57 16.29
CA SER A 41 -16.08 3.02 16.11
C SER A 41 -15.62 3.47 14.71
N VAL A 42 -14.95 2.59 13.97
CA VAL A 42 -14.50 2.87 12.60
C VAL A 42 -15.68 2.77 11.63
N PRO A 43 -15.81 3.68 10.64
CA PRO A 43 -16.87 3.61 9.64
C PRO A 43 -16.93 2.24 8.95
N LEU A 44 -18.14 1.74 8.67
CA LEU A 44 -18.37 0.36 8.22
C LEU A 44 -17.55 -0.01 6.97
N ALA A 45 -17.51 0.86 5.96
CA ALA A 45 -16.77 0.60 4.72
C ALA A 45 -15.26 0.44 5.00
N GLN A 46 -14.69 1.37 5.74
CA GLN A 46 -13.28 1.36 6.14
C GLN A 46 -12.95 0.14 7.01
N ARG A 47 -13.81 -0.19 7.99
CA ARG A 47 -13.66 -1.37 8.85
C ARG A 47 -13.64 -2.66 8.03
N ASN A 48 -14.59 -2.84 7.12
CA ASN A 48 -14.66 -4.01 6.25
C ASN A 48 -13.40 -4.13 5.37
N SER A 49 -12.96 -3.03 4.80
CA SER A 49 -11.76 -2.98 3.96
C SER A 49 -10.49 -3.28 4.74
N SER A 50 -10.35 -2.75 5.95
CA SER A 50 -9.21 -2.99 6.84
C SER A 50 -9.14 -4.46 7.27
N ILE A 51 -10.26 -5.05 7.71
CA ILE A 51 -10.33 -6.46 8.09
C ILE A 51 -10.07 -7.37 6.89
N TYR A 52 -10.58 -7.03 5.70
CA TYR A 52 -10.33 -7.79 4.49
C TYR A 52 -8.84 -7.86 4.14
N ARG A 53 -8.09 -6.77 4.34
CA ARG A 53 -6.65 -6.71 4.03
C ARG A 53 -5.76 -7.30 5.12
N HIS A 54 -6.10 -7.09 6.38
CA HIS A 54 -5.19 -7.34 7.50
C HIS A 54 -5.74 -8.32 8.56
N GLY A 55 -7.01 -8.73 8.44
CA GLY A 55 -7.65 -9.61 9.42
C GLY A 55 -7.66 -9.03 10.83
N ASP A 56 -7.25 -9.80 11.82
CA ASP A 56 -7.18 -9.39 13.23
C ASP A 56 -6.13 -8.30 13.49
N LEU A 57 -5.16 -8.14 12.60
CA LEU A 57 -4.17 -7.06 12.71
C LEU A 57 -4.78 -5.66 12.47
N ALA A 58 -6.00 -5.58 11.91
CA ALA A 58 -6.71 -4.31 11.73
C ALA A 58 -6.92 -3.55 13.05
N GLU A 59 -7.02 -4.24 14.19
CA GLU A 59 -7.14 -3.62 15.51
C GLU A 59 -5.92 -2.77 15.91
N ARG A 60 -4.74 -3.03 15.33
CA ARG A 60 -3.50 -2.33 15.67
C ARG A 60 -3.45 -0.90 15.19
N PHE A 61 -4.22 -0.57 14.17
CA PHE A 61 -4.24 0.76 13.56
C PHE A 61 -5.64 1.38 13.46
N SER A 62 -6.66 0.64 13.83
CA SER A 62 -8.04 1.10 13.83
C SER A 62 -8.47 1.40 15.27
N GLY A 63 -8.67 2.66 15.58
CA GLY A 63 -9.00 3.10 16.94
C GLY A 63 -10.02 4.24 16.96
N ASN A 64 -10.07 4.96 18.09
CA ASN A 64 -10.96 6.09 18.29
C ASN A 64 -10.35 7.44 17.85
N ASP A 65 -9.12 7.45 17.38
CA ASP A 65 -8.47 8.68 16.92
C ASP A 65 -9.00 9.05 15.54
N VAL A 66 -9.62 10.22 15.46
CA VAL A 66 -10.20 10.76 14.22
C VAL A 66 -9.12 10.98 13.14
N LEU A 67 -7.93 11.40 13.52
CA LEU A 67 -6.83 11.63 12.57
C LEU A 67 -6.31 10.31 12.01
N GLU A 68 -6.18 9.28 12.84
CA GLU A 68 -5.76 7.95 12.38
C GLU A 68 -6.81 7.30 11.46
N ASN A 69 -8.09 7.59 11.69
CA ASN A 69 -9.19 7.09 10.86
C ASN A 69 -9.43 7.94 9.60
N SER A 70 -8.75 9.09 9.44
CA SER A 70 -8.86 9.89 8.21
C SER A 70 -8.35 9.12 7.01
N LEU A 71 -9.06 9.23 5.87
CA LEU A 71 -8.72 8.49 4.67
C LEU A 71 -7.54 9.12 3.91
N VAL A 72 -6.56 8.31 3.59
CA VAL A 72 -5.51 8.61 2.61
C VAL A 72 -6.00 8.25 1.22
N CYS A 73 -6.67 7.11 1.07
CA CYS A 73 -7.23 6.63 -0.19
C CYS A 73 -8.71 6.32 -0.04
N GLU A 74 -9.56 7.09 -0.68
CA GLU A 74 -11.02 6.95 -0.63
C GLU A 74 -11.51 5.73 -1.42
N CYS A 75 -10.87 5.41 -2.55
CA CYS A 75 -11.30 4.30 -3.42
C CYS A 75 -11.13 2.93 -2.74
N GLU A 76 -10.12 2.79 -1.89
CA GLU A 76 -9.78 1.54 -1.20
C GLU A 76 -10.00 1.65 0.31
N GLU A 77 -10.55 2.76 0.80
CA GLU A 77 -10.84 2.99 2.23
C GLU A 77 -9.59 2.80 3.12
N VAL A 78 -8.42 3.29 2.65
CA VAL A 78 -7.16 3.17 3.40
C VAL A 78 -6.98 4.38 4.29
N SER A 79 -6.81 4.15 5.59
CA SER A 79 -6.64 5.21 6.59
C SER A 79 -5.19 5.64 6.79
N VAL A 80 -5.01 6.78 7.46
CA VAL A 80 -3.71 7.25 7.96
C VAL A 80 -3.09 6.21 8.91
N GLY A 81 -3.88 5.65 9.82
CA GLY A 81 -3.42 4.62 10.76
C GLY A 81 -2.91 3.37 10.04
N GLU A 82 -3.63 2.90 9.00
CA GLU A 82 -3.20 1.77 8.20
C GLU A 82 -1.89 2.03 7.47
N VAL A 83 -1.74 3.23 6.88
CA VAL A 83 -0.47 3.62 6.23
C VAL A 83 0.68 3.67 7.25
N LYS A 84 0.48 4.27 8.42
CA LYS A 84 1.48 4.30 9.50
C LYS A 84 1.85 2.90 9.96
N TYR A 85 0.87 2.03 10.17
CA TYR A 85 1.09 0.64 10.52
C TYR A 85 1.96 -0.07 9.47
N ALA A 86 1.62 0.08 8.18
CA ALA A 86 2.38 -0.52 7.11
C ALA A 86 3.83 -0.03 7.06
N LEU A 87 4.06 1.27 7.24
CA LEU A 87 5.40 1.87 7.25
C LEU A 87 6.25 1.40 8.44
N ASN A 88 5.64 1.15 9.58
CA ASN A 88 6.36 0.74 10.79
C ASN A 88 6.60 -0.77 10.90
N GLU A 89 5.64 -1.59 10.44
CA GLU A 89 5.60 -3.02 10.74
C GLU A 89 5.79 -3.92 9.50
N LEU A 90 5.60 -3.41 8.27
CA LEU A 90 5.53 -4.24 7.06
C LEU A 90 6.69 -4.01 6.08
N GLU A 91 7.79 -3.42 6.53
CA GLU A 91 9.00 -3.19 5.71
C GLU A 91 8.69 -2.47 4.38
N VAL A 92 8.01 -1.34 4.46
CA VAL A 92 7.67 -0.49 3.32
C VAL A 92 8.77 0.55 3.11
N HIS A 93 9.38 0.56 1.94
CA HIS A 93 10.49 1.45 1.59
C HIS A 93 10.14 2.51 0.53
N ASN A 94 9.05 2.33 -0.19
CA ASN A 94 8.59 3.21 -1.26
C ASN A 94 7.07 3.10 -1.47
N LEU A 95 6.50 3.98 -2.29
CA LEU A 95 5.05 3.99 -2.54
C LEU A 95 4.54 2.73 -3.26
N VAL A 96 5.37 2.06 -4.04
CA VAL A 96 4.99 0.80 -4.70
C VAL A 96 4.87 -0.32 -3.68
N ASP A 97 5.75 -0.37 -2.68
CA ASP A 97 5.63 -1.32 -1.57
C ASP A 97 4.40 -1.00 -0.71
N LEU A 98 4.17 0.27 -0.39
CA LEU A 98 2.97 0.71 0.33
C LEU A 98 1.70 0.28 -0.39
N ARG A 99 1.63 0.49 -1.71
CA ARG A 99 0.53 0.03 -2.55
C ARG A 99 0.28 -1.47 -2.42
N ARG A 100 1.33 -2.28 -2.43
CA ARG A 100 1.23 -3.75 -2.32
C ARG A 100 0.76 -4.21 -0.95
N ARG A 101 1.05 -3.45 0.10
CA ARG A 101 0.67 -3.80 1.48
C ARG A 101 -0.72 -3.32 1.87
N THR A 102 -1.14 -2.16 1.39
CA THR A 102 -2.38 -1.48 1.81
C THR A 102 -3.41 -1.30 0.70
N ARG A 103 -3.06 -1.59 -0.55
CA ARG A 103 -3.83 -1.28 -1.76
C ARG A 103 -4.00 0.22 -2.05
N VAL A 104 -3.34 1.12 -1.33
CA VAL A 104 -3.36 2.55 -1.65
C VAL A 104 -3.00 2.79 -3.12
N GLY A 105 -3.84 3.53 -3.84
CA GLY A 105 -3.66 3.76 -5.27
C GLY A 105 -4.02 2.61 -6.20
N MET A 106 -4.69 1.55 -5.71
CA MET A 106 -5.17 0.44 -6.55
C MET A 106 -6.62 0.58 -7.01
N GLY A 107 -7.38 1.49 -6.42
CA GLY A 107 -8.77 1.72 -6.80
C GLY A 107 -8.93 2.37 -8.16
N THR A 108 -10.16 2.75 -8.51
CA THR A 108 -10.53 3.25 -9.85
C THR A 108 -9.71 4.45 -10.32
N CYS A 109 -9.31 5.37 -9.42
CA CYS A 109 -8.47 6.53 -9.77
C CYS A 109 -6.99 6.17 -9.92
N GLN A 110 -6.57 4.93 -9.63
CA GLN A 110 -5.19 4.47 -9.77
C GLN A 110 -4.13 5.36 -9.11
N GLY A 111 -4.45 5.97 -7.99
CA GLY A 111 -3.52 6.81 -7.24
C GLY A 111 -3.59 8.31 -7.54
N GLU A 112 -4.39 8.74 -8.50
CA GLU A 112 -4.50 10.15 -8.88
C GLU A 112 -4.78 11.07 -7.68
N LEU A 113 -5.69 10.68 -6.80
CA LEU A 113 -6.06 11.48 -5.63
C LEU A 113 -5.17 11.23 -4.42
N CYS A 114 -4.73 10.00 -4.22
CA CYS A 114 -4.09 9.60 -2.97
C CYS A 114 -2.56 9.53 -3.02
N ALA A 115 -1.93 9.41 -4.21
CA ALA A 115 -0.49 9.21 -4.29
C ALA A 115 0.32 10.35 -3.67
N CYS A 116 -0.08 11.62 -3.89
CA CYS A 116 0.59 12.76 -3.30
C CYS A 116 0.44 12.79 -1.77
N ARG A 117 -0.75 12.48 -1.23
CA ARG A 117 -0.99 12.38 0.22
C ARG A 117 -0.18 11.25 0.85
N ALA A 118 -0.15 10.10 0.20
CA ALA A 118 0.64 8.95 0.66
C ALA A 118 2.15 9.27 0.65
N ALA A 119 2.64 9.94 -0.40
CA ALA A 119 4.03 10.40 -0.48
C ALA A 119 4.38 11.39 0.65
N GLY A 120 3.49 12.34 0.91
CA GLY A 120 3.65 13.32 1.99
C GLY A 120 3.70 12.65 3.37
N LEU A 121 2.79 11.74 3.64
CA LEU A 121 2.75 10.99 4.89
C LEU A 121 4.01 10.13 5.08
N MET A 122 4.40 9.38 4.06
CA MET A 122 5.61 8.56 4.07
C MET A 122 6.88 9.41 4.27
N SER A 123 6.98 10.54 3.55
CA SER A 123 8.09 11.49 3.71
C SER A 123 8.18 12.04 5.13
N SER A 124 7.05 12.39 5.73
CA SER A 124 6.98 12.87 7.11
C SER A 124 7.46 11.83 8.11
N MET A 125 7.03 10.58 7.97
CA MET A 125 7.39 9.50 8.89
C MET A 125 8.85 9.08 8.78
N HIS A 126 9.35 8.92 7.57
CA HIS A 126 10.75 8.54 7.32
C HIS A 126 11.72 9.73 7.32
N LYS A 127 11.21 10.95 7.52
CA LYS A 127 12.00 12.19 7.48
C LYS A 127 12.79 12.35 6.17
N TYR A 128 12.18 11.97 5.05
CA TYR A 128 12.78 12.14 3.75
C TYR A 128 12.83 13.62 3.35
N CYS A 129 13.86 14.00 2.61
CA CYS A 129 13.87 15.32 1.98
C CYS A 129 12.87 15.37 0.80
N THR A 130 12.44 16.58 0.45
CA THR A 130 11.48 16.82 -0.65
C THR A 130 11.90 16.17 -1.96
N LYS A 131 13.20 16.17 -2.27
CA LYS A 131 13.74 15.54 -3.49
C LYS A 131 13.42 14.04 -3.50
N ARG A 132 13.71 13.31 -2.41
CA ARG A 132 13.43 11.87 -2.30
C ARG A 132 11.93 11.57 -2.39
N ALA A 133 11.09 12.37 -1.74
CA ALA A 133 9.64 12.20 -1.80
C ALA A 133 9.10 12.37 -3.24
N LYS A 134 9.64 13.34 -4.01
CA LYS A 134 9.30 13.53 -5.41
C LYS A 134 9.76 12.38 -6.30
N GLU A 135 10.97 11.89 -6.09
CA GLU A 135 11.51 10.73 -6.82
C GLU A 135 10.65 9.47 -6.60
N ASP A 136 10.23 9.22 -5.36
CA ASP A 136 9.38 8.10 -5.02
C ASP A 136 7.98 8.24 -5.66
N LEU A 137 7.39 9.43 -5.59
CA LEU A 137 6.11 9.72 -6.25
C LEU A 137 6.20 9.57 -7.78
N ALA A 138 7.26 10.07 -8.40
CA ALA A 138 7.49 9.92 -9.84
C ALA A 138 7.66 8.44 -10.24
N SER A 139 8.41 7.66 -9.44
CA SER A 139 8.56 6.22 -9.64
C SER A 139 7.22 5.48 -9.57
N PHE A 140 6.39 5.81 -8.57
CA PHE A 140 5.05 5.24 -8.43
C PHE A 140 4.16 5.53 -9.64
N LEU A 141 4.14 6.76 -10.11
CA LEU A 141 3.34 7.16 -11.28
C LEU A 141 3.85 6.52 -12.56
N ASN A 142 5.16 6.39 -12.73
CA ASN A 142 5.75 5.69 -13.87
C ASN A 142 5.37 4.21 -13.91
N GLU A 143 5.34 3.52 -12.78
CA GLU A 143 4.86 2.13 -12.72
C GLU A 143 3.37 2.02 -13.10
N ARG A 144 2.54 2.99 -12.72
CA ARG A 144 1.15 3.06 -13.18
C ARG A 144 1.07 3.22 -14.70
N TRP A 145 1.82 4.16 -15.26
CA TRP A 145 1.82 4.47 -16.70
C TRP A 145 2.30 3.31 -17.56
N LYS A 146 3.30 2.59 -17.10
CA LYS A 146 3.85 1.41 -17.77
C LYS A 146 2.79 0.38 -18.14
N GLY A 147 1.79 0.17 -17.27
CA GLY A 147 0.68 -0.75 -17.54
C GLY A 147 -0.39 -0.16 -18.46
N MET A 148 -0.57 1.15 -18.45
CA MET A 148 -1.61 1.84 -19.22
C MET A 148 -1.16 2.25 -20.63
N ALA A 149 0.08 2.63 -20.82
CA ALA A 149 0.62 3.12 -22.09
C ALA A 149 0.29 2.22 -23.29
N PRO A 150 0.36 0.88 -23.20
CA PRO A 150 0.06 -0.01 -24.34
C PRO A 150 -1.42 -0.05 -24.75
N ILE A 151 -2.33 0.33 -23.86
CA ILE A 151 -3.78 0.20 -24.04
C ILE A 151 -4.53 1.53 -24.01
N ALA A 152 -3.88 2.61 -23.62
CA ALA A 152 -4.48 3.93 -23.54
C ALA A 152 -4.69 4.53 -24.92
N TRP A 153 -5.93 4.90 -25.25
CA TRP A 153 -6.29 5.63 -26.45
C TRP A 153 -7.54 6.49 -26.20
N GLY A 154 -7.78 7.48 -27.04
CA GLY A 154 -8.95 8.35 -26.93
C GLY A 154 -9.06 9.05 -25.58
N ASP A 155 -10.19 8.92 -24.90
CA ASP A 155 -10.44 9.60 -23.64
C ASP A 155 -9.57 9.06 -22.50
N THR A 156 -9.25 7.79 -22.48
CA THR A 156 -8.35 7.20 -21.47
C THR A 156 -6.94 7.79 -21.58
N LEU A 157 -6.45 8.02 -22.80
CA LEU A 157 -5.16 8.68 -23.00
C LEU A 157 -5.19 10.12 -22.51
N ARG A 158 -6.25 10.87 -22.85
CA ARG A 158 -6.41 12.27 -22.40
C ARG A 158 -6.45 12.40 -20.88
N GLU A 159 -7.21 11.55 -20.20
CA GLU A 159 -7.26 11.54 -18.73
C GLU A 159 -5.89 11.21 -18.12
N SER A 160 -5.19 10.27 -18.73
CA SER A 160 -3.85 9.91 -18.31
C SER A 160 -2.87 11.06 -18.45
N GLU A 161 -2.86 11.73 -19.59
CA GLU A 161 -2.02 12.91 -19.87
C GLU A 161 -2.39 14.06 -18.93
N TYR A 162 -3.68 14.30 -18.71
CA TYR A 162 -4.16 15.33 -17.78
C TYR A 162 -3.65 15.09 -16.36
N THR A 163 -3.71 13.85 -15.88
CA THR A 163 -3.17 13.48 -14.56
C THR A 163 -1.66 13.72 -14.49
N ALA A 164 -0.91 13.33 -15.52
CA ALA A 164 0.54 13.60 -15.59
C ALA A 164 0.84 15.11 -15.50
N TRP A 165 0.12 15.93 -16.25
CA TRP A 165 0.25 17.38 -16.23
C TRP A 165 -0.02 18.01 -14.86
N ILE A 166 -1.04 17.50 -14.14
CA ILE A 166 -1.31 17.95 -12.77
C ILE A 166 -0.10 17.67 -11.87
N TYR A 167 0.45 16.47 -11.92
CA TYR A 167 1.59 16.11 -11.08
C TYR A 167 2.87 16.87 -11.48
N GLU A 168 3.11 17.08 -12.75
CA GLU A 168 4.24 17.89 -13.23
C GLU A 168 4.14 19.35 -12.79
N SER A 169 2.96 19.96 -12.93
CA SER A 169 2.77 21.37 -12.62
C SER A 169 2.58 21.63 -11.11
N VAL A 170 1.73 20.89 -10.44
CA VAL A 170 1.38 21.12 -9.01
C VAL A 170 2.45 20.56 -8.08
N CYS A 171 2.92 19.34 -8.33
CA CYS A 171 3.94 18.70 -7.49
C CYS A 171 5.36 18.97 -7.98
N GLY A 172 5.54 19.58 -9.16
CA GLY A 172 6.84 19.86 -9.77
C GLY A 172 7.63 18.59 -10.01
N LEU A 173 6.94 17.52 -10.44
CA LEU A 173 7.58 16.27 -10.85
C LEU A 173 8.17 16.45 -12.25
N LYS A 174 9.38 15.93 -12.44
CA LYS A 174 9.89 15.66 -13.77
C LYS A 174 9.58 14.21 -14.08
N MET A 175 8.50 13.96 -14.81
CA MET A 175 8.24 12.64 -15.36
C MET A 175 9.30 12.37 -16.42
N SER A 176 9.99 11.24 -16.33
CA SER A 176 10.90 10.84 -17.39
C SER A 176 10.09 10.60 -18.66
N GLN A 177 10.19 11.51 -19.61
CA GLN A 177 9.80 11.20 -20.98
C GLN A 177 10.65 10.00 -21.39
N LYS A 178 10.00 8.87 -21.70
CA LYS A 178 10.69 7.78 -22.35
C LYS A 178 11.28 8.36 -23.63
N GLN A 179 12.60 8.31 -23.74
CA GLN A 179 13.25 8.47 -25.02
C GLN A 179 12.59 7.46 -25.97
N GLU A 180 11.96 8.01 -27.00
CA GLU A 180 11.58 7.26 -28.19
C GLU A 180 12.87 6.71 -28.78
N GLU A 181 13.11 5.41 -28.65
CA GLU A 181 13.98 4.62 -29.49
C GLU A 181 13.15 3.79 -30.46
#